data_9f407b0c22efb6bd23ba118067933e5c
#
_entry.id   9f407b0c22efb6bd23ba118067933e5c
#
_cell.length_a   1.000
_cell.length_b   1.000
_cell.length_c   1.000
_cell.angle_alpha   90.00
_cell.angle_beta   90.00
_cell.angle_gamma   90.00
#
_symmetry.space_group_name_H-M   'P 1'
#
loop_
_entity.id
_entity.type
_entity.pdbx_description
1 polymer ?
#
loop_
_entity_poly.entity_id
_entity_poly.type
_entity_poly.pdbx_seq_one_letter_code
_entity_poly.pdbx_strand_id
1 'polypeptide(L)'
;MHPTLKIIAIRFLSIACLCVMAALTGHAATMVEVEGKIKAFKPQEKIQYLLKGAQTEGELVYYGTLPINEFLPLARLFNSRYRSIALHHYFSPRDGILSRALTEARAGRHAFDIVQVDLSYGYQLLNANLVHPHVVVERNRFFAGTYDPAGNWHSMYYLTTALIYNTNSVKPEQAPKSYDDLLAPQWKGKMLFDPEAGYILAAMEESWGKEKAVAYLTRLSKQDITYRRGGTLTTQVVSSGEYPIGIAINGETSAAIREKGAPLGFRVLAPAIVKPEGLFIAKNAPHPHAALLFAEWVLSEEAQSFLATTLGKGSAMKGARSRFKDFQINPDFVVSPKLGANLQKYIQDFRKIMGAP
;
A
#
# COMPACT_ATOMS: atom_id res chain seq x y z
N MET A 1 18.06 -8.26 96.46
CA MET A 1 19.36 -8.88 96.14
C MET A 1 19.36 -9.29 94.68
N HIS A 2 20.06 -8.58 93.83
CA HIS A 2 20.07 -8.77 92.38
C HIS A 2 21.14 -9.78 91.93
N PRO A 3 20.89 -10.55 90.87
CA PRO A 3 21.95 -11.09 90.06
C PRO A 3 22.06 -10.35 88.74
N THR A 4 23.29 -10.00 88.42
CA THR A 4 23.79 -9.36 87.23
C THR A 4 23.64 -10.25 85.96
N LEU A 5 23.00 -9.71 84.90
CA LEU A 5 22.93 -10.30 83.59
C LEU A 5 24.18 -9.90 82.75
N LYS A 6 24.97 -10.89 82.32
CA LYS A 6 26.05 -10.73 81.33
C LYS A 6 25.48 -10.70 79.94
N ILE A 7 25.63 -9.60 79.23
CA ILE A 7 25.29 -9.46 77.82
C ILE A 7 26.46 -10.01 76.96
N ILE A 8 26.23 -11.06 76.22
CA ILE A 8 27.16 -11.59 75.23
C ILE A 8 26.87 -10.90 73.90
N ALA A 9 27.80 -10.07 73.46
CA ALA A 9 27.72 -9.44 72.13
C ALA A 9 28.14 -10.47 71.06
N ILE A 10 27.16 -10.93 70.26
CA ILE A 10 27.41 -11.73 69.06
C ILE A 10 27.63 -10.78 67.90
N ARG A 11 28.86 -10.71 67.39
CA ARG A 11 29.20 -9.99 66.15
C ARG A 11 28.68 -10.80 64.95
N PHE A 12 27.61 -10.35 64.31
CA PHE A 12 27.21 -10.85 63.00
C PHE A 12 28.10 -10.19 61.95
N LEU A 13 28.93 -11.02 61.32
CA LEU A 13 29.69 -10.66 60.11
C LEU A 13 28.74 -10.77 58.91
N SER A 14 28.13 -9.65 58.50
CA SER A 14 27.29 -9.61 57.28
C SER A 14 28.21 -9.64 56.08
N ILE A 15 28.34 -10.77 55.42
CA ILE A 15 28.90 -10.90 54.08
C ILE A 15 27.82 -10.40 53.11
N ALA A 16 27.94 -9.16 52.71
CA ALA A 16 27.14 -8.60 51.61
C ALA A 16 27.64 -9.22 50.30
N CYS A 17 26.95 -10.27 49.84
CA CYS A 17 27.15 -10.83 48.52
C CYS A 17 26.54 -9.87 47.51
N LEU A 18 27.38 -8.96 46.98
CA LEU A 18 27.01 -8.02 45.93
C LEU A 18 26.88 -8.83 44.61
N CYS A 19 25.70 -9.44 44.38
CA CYS A 19 25.34 -9.95 43.06
C CYS A 19 25.23 -8.74 42.12
N VAL A 20 26.32 -8.42 41.45
CA VAL A 20 26.27 -7.58 40.25
C VAL A 20 25.55 -8.40 39.18
N MET A 21 24.22 -8.27 39.15
CA MET A 21 23.47 -8.59 37.94
C MET A 21 23.92 -7.55 36.89
N ALA A 22 24.93 -7.92 36.11
CA ALA A 22 25.14 -7.28 34.80
C ALA A 22 23.87 -7.56 33.98
N ALA A 23 22.91 -6.65 34.08
CA ALA A 23 21.84 -6.56 33.11
C ALA A 23 22.55 -6.33 31.76
N LEU A 24 22.74 -7.40 31.01
CA LEU A 24 22.97 -7.31 29.57
C LEU A 24 21.73 -6.62 29.01
N THR A 25 21.71 -5.31 29.04
CA THR A 25 20.83 -4.52 28.22
C THR A 25 21.28 -4.77 26.78
N GLY A 26 20.78 -5.90 26.24
CA GLY A 26 20.90 -6.15 24.81
C GLY A 26 20.33 -4.94 24.12
N HIS A 27 21.20 -4.08 23.60
CA HIS A 27 20.76 -2.94 22.81
C HIS A 27 19.99 -3.52 21.62
N ALA A 28 18.70 -3.18 21.50
CA ALA A 28 17.92 -3.60 20.33
C ALA A 28 18.63 -3.04 19.09
N ALA A 29 18.89 -3.90 18.12
CA ALA A 29 19.58 -3.50 16.90
C ALA A 29 18.77 -2.39 16.19
N THR A 30 19.46 -1.36 15.73
CA THR A 30 18.83 -0.29 14.96
C THR A 30 18.69 -0.71 13.49
N MET A 31 17.75 -0.10 12.79
CA MET A 31 17.55 -0.32 11.34
C MET A 31 18.85 -0.09 10.54
N VAL A 32 19.62 0.94 10.89
CA VAL A 32 20.90 1.26 10.23
C VAL A 32 21.95 0.17 10.44
N GLU A 33 22.04 -0.39 11.64
CA GLU A 33 22.97 -1.47 11.95
C GLU A 33 22.61 -2.76 11.20
N VAL A 34 21.31 -3.12 11.17
CA VAL A 34 20.84 -4.30 10.44
C VAL A 34 21.08 -4.15 8.96
N GLU A 35 20.68 -3.03 8.35
CA GLU A 35 20.88 -2.75 6.93
C GLU A 35 22.39 -2.73 6.58
N GLY A 36 23.23 -2.14 7.44
CA GLY A 36 24.67 -2.12 7.25
C GLY A 36 25.29 -3.52 7.18
N LYS A 37 24.83 -4.44 8.02
CA LYS A 37 25.31 -5.83 8.03
C LYS A 37 24.89 -6.62 6.80
N ILE A 38 23.63 -6.48 6.36
CA ILE A 38 23.09 -7.30 5.26
C ILE A 38 23.59 -6.87 3.87
N LYS A 39 24.17 -5.67 3.73
CA LYS A 39 24.73 -5.19 2.44
C LYS A 39 25.81 -6.11 1.86
N ALA A 40 26.57 -6.78 2.70
CA ALA A 40 27.65 -7.67 2.28
C ALA A 40 27.17 -9.12 2.04
N PHE A 41 25.94 -9.46 2.41
CA PHE A 41 25.44 -10.82 2.36
C PHE A 41 24.91 -11.21 0.98
N LYS A 42 25.11 -12.46 0.62
CA LYS A 42 24.38 -13.07 -0.50
C LYS A 42 22.88 -13.18 -0.14
N PRO A 43 21.99 -13.28 -1.13
CA PRO A 43 20.54 -13.30 -0.88
C PRO A 43 20.08 -14.30 0.20
N GLN A 44 20.60 -15.52 0.18
CA GLN A 44 20.23 -16.55 1.16
C GLN A 44 20.76 -16.26 2.56
N GLU A 45 22.01 -15.76 2.67
CA GLU A 45 22.60 -15.35 3.95
C GLU A 45 21.84 -14.18 4.57
N LYS A 46 21.43 -13.21 3.73
CA LYS A 46 20.59 -12.06 4.11
C LYS A 46 19.29 -12.54 4.76
N ILE A 47 18.54 -13.42 4.08
CA ILE A 47 17.27 -13.92 4.60
C ILE A 47 17.47 -14.71 5.91
N GLN A 48 18.51 -15.54 6.02
CA GLN A 48 18.80 -16.29 7.25
C GLN A 48 19.16 -15.35 8.42
N TYR A 49 19.97 -14.33 8.17
CA TYR A 49 20.31 -13.34 9.19
C TYR A 49 19.08 -12.58 9.67
N LEU A 50 18.25 -12.08 8.73
CA LEU A 50 17.01 -11.39 9.05
C LEU A 50 16.05 -12.28 9.82
N LEU A 51 15.89 -13.55 9.43
CA LEU A 51 15.03 -14.49 10.11
C LEU A 51 15.47 -14.72 11.56
N LYS A 52 16.78 -14.92 11.80
CA LYS A 52 17.31 -15.12 13.16
C LYS A 52 17.03 -13.92 14.05
N GLY A 53 17.24 -12.70 13.56
CA GLY A 53 16.94 -11.48 14.30
C GLY A 53 15.45 -11.28 14.55
N ALA A 54 14.62 -11.49 13.52
CA ALA A 54 13.17 -11.39 13.62
C ALA A 54 12.55 -12.41 14.59
N GLN A 55 13.13 -13.59 14.72
CA GLN A 55 12.73 -14.57 15.72
C GLN A 55 13.00 -14.08 17.16
N THR A 56 14.06 -13.30 17.36
CA THR A 56 14.37 -12.68 18.65
C THR A 56 13.47 -11.50 18.94
N GLU A 57 13.11 -10.71 17.90
CA GLU A 57 12.16 -9.59 17.99
C GLU A 57 10.73 -10.09 18.26
N GLY A 58 10.34 -11.23 17.68
CA GLY A 58 9.10 -11.94 17.97
C GLY A 58 7.84 -11.36 17.36
N GLU A 59 7.87 -10.12 16.85
CA GLU A 59 6.70 -9.43 16.31
C GLU A 59 7.04 -8.46 15.17
N LEU A 60 6.00 -8.03 14.46
CA LEU A 60 6.03 -6.99 13.44
C LEU A 60 4.73 -6.19 13.50
N VAL A 61 4.84 -4.86 13.52
CA VAL A 61 3.70 -3.94 13.55
C VAL A 61 3.49 -3.33 12.18
N TYR A 62 2.37 -3.69 11.55
CA TYR A 62 1.99 -3.26 10.22
C TYR A 62 0.83 -2.27 10.27
N TYR A 63 1.03 -1.04 9.80
CA TYR A 63 -0.02 -0.05 9.58
C TYR A 63 -0.43 -0.07 8.11
N GLY A 64 -1.71 -0.33 7.81
CA GLY A 64 -2.10 -0.44 6.42
C GLY A 64 -3.58 -0.29 6.13
N THR A 65 -3.85 -0.04 4.85
CA THR A 65 -5.19 0.12 4.28
C THR A 65 -5.80 -1.19 3.80
N LEU A 66 -5.03 -2.30 3.83
CA LEU A 66 -5.51 -3.62 3.43
C LEU A 66 -6.59 -4.09 4.42
N PRO A 67 -7.84 -4.34 3.98
CA PRO A 67 -8.92 -4.76 4.88
C PRO A 67 -8.59 -6.05 5.63
N ILE A 68 -9.12 -6.22 6.83
CA ILE A 68 -8.80 -7.35 7.71
C ILE A 68 -9.09 -8.72 7.07
N ASN A 69 -10.15 -8.83 6.26
CA ASN A 69 -10.51 -10.04 5.54
C ASN A 69 -9.51 -10.42 4.41
N GLU A 70 -8.71 -9.47 3.94
CA GLU A 70 -7.62 -9.67 2.99
C GLU A 70 -6.27 -9.78 3.70
N PHE A 71 -6.07 -9.03 4.77
CA PHE A 71 -4.86 -9.08 5.57
C PHE A 71 -4.66 -10.44 6.28
N LEU A 72 -5.72 -10.99 6.88
CA LEU A 72 -5.62 -12.26 7.62
C LEU A 72 -5.15 -13.45 6.76
N PRO A 73 -5.61 -13.66 5.51
CA PRO A 73 -5.04 -14.68 4.63
C PRO A 73 -3.55 -14.44 4.31
N LEU A 74 -3.15 -13.18 4.08
CA LEU A 74 -1.75 -12.82 3.85
C LEU A 74 -0.89 -13.09 5.09
N ALA A 75 -1.37 -12.71 6.28
CA ALA A 75 -0.71 -12.97 7.55
C ALA A 75 -0.57 -14.47 7.82
N ARG A 76 -1.60 -15.27 7.51
CA ARG A 76 -1.50 -16.74 7.62
C ARG A 76 -0.44 -17.32 6.70
N LEU A 77 -0.31 -16.82 5.48
CA LEU A 77 0.74 -17.26 4.57
C LEU A 77 2.13 -16.89 5.11
N PHE A 78 2.32 -15.67 5.60
CA PHE A 78 3.56 -15.25 6.25
C PHE A 78 3.90 -16.14 7.45
N ASN A 79 2.93 -16.35 8.35
CA ASN A 79 3.14 -17.13 9.58
C ASN A 79 3.31 -18.63 9.31
N SER A 80 2.81 -19.16 8.19
CA SER A 80 3.10 -20.56 7.81
C SER A 80 4.60 -20.80 7.59
N ARG A 81 5.31 -19.77 7.14
CA ARG A 81 6.76 -19.77 6.89
C ARG A 81 7.57 -19.27 8.09
N TYR A 82 7.06 -18.27 8.81
CA TYR A 82 7.75 -17.57 9.90
C TYR A 82 6.93 -17.60 11.19
N ARG A 83 6.76 -18.81 11.76
CA ARG A 83 5.81 -19.10 12.87
C ARG A 83 6.07 -18.33 14.16
N SER A 84 7.31 -17.90 14.40
CA SER A 84 7.72 -17.20 15.62
C SER A 84 7.55 -15.69 15.60
N ILE A 85 6.99 -15.12 14.50
CA ILE A 85 6.84 -13.67 14.33
C ILE A 85 5.35 -13.36 14.34
N ALA A 86 4.87 -12.70 15.40
CA ALA A 86 3.48 -12.22 15.48
C ALA A 86 3.30 -11.00 14.56
N LEU A 87 2.27 -11.02 13.70
CA LEU A 87 1.97 -9.92 12.79
C LEU A 87 0.81 -9.09 13.33
N HIS A 88 1.10 -7.90 13.86
CA HIS A 88 0.11 -6.97 14.39
C HIS A 88 -0.34 -5.99 13.31
N HIS A 89 -1.64 -5.91 13.08
CA HIS A 89 -2.22 -5.06 12.05
C HIS A 89 -3.04 -3.92 12.64
N TYR A 90 -2.65 -2.70 12.33
CA TYR A 90 -3.50 -1.53 12.52
C TYR A 90 -4.13 -1.14 11.18
N PHE A 91 -5.43 -1.40 11.06
CA PHE A 91 -6.24 -1.04 9.90
C PHE A 91 -6.88 0.34 10.09
N SER A 92 -6.77 1.19 9.07
CA SER A 92 -7.52 2.44 8.97
C SER A 92 -7.59 2.87 7.50
N PRO A 93 -8.54 3.72 7.08
CA PRO A 93 -8.42 4.46 5.83
C PRO A 93 -7.09 5.25 5.79
N ARG A 94 -6.60 5.50 4.57
CA ARG A 94 -5.28 6.12 4.33
C ARG A 94 -4.98 7.36 5.19
N ASP A 95 -5.96 8.26 5.36
CA ASP A 95 -5.77 9.49 6.13
C ASP A 95 -5.55 9.18 7.62
N GLY A 96 -6.24 8.16 8.16
CA GLY A 96 -6.05 7.67 9.52
C GLY A 96 -4.68 7.03 9.73
N ILE A 97 -4.19 6.22 8.76
CA ILE A 97 -2.84 5.64 8.78
C ILE A 97 -1.78 6.74 8.84
N LEU A 98 -1.86 7.71 7.93
CA LEU A 98 -0.88 8.80 7.83
C LEU A 98 -0.93 9.71 9.05
N SER A 99 -2.13 10.13 9.48
CA SER A 99 -2.31 10.96 10.68
C SER A 99 -1.70 10.31 11.92
N ARG A 100 -1.94 9.01 12.12
CA ARG A 100 -1.38 8.27 13.25
C ARG A 100 0.14 8.17 13.16
N ALA A 101 0.67 7.71 12.04
CA ALA A 101 2.11 7.55 11.83
C ALA A 101 2.87 8.86 12.04
N LEU A 102 2.37 9.97 11.46
CA LEU A 102 2.98 11.30 11.59
C LEU A 102 2.88 11.85 13.02
N THR A 103 1.75 11.60 13.71
CA THR A 103 1.55 12.08 15.09
C THR A 103 2.44 11.32 16.08
N GLU A 104 2.52 10.00 15.95
CA GLU A 104 3.41 9.18 16.78
C GLU A 104 4.88 9.55 16.58
N ALA A 105 5.30 9.74 15.33
CA ALA A 105 6.67 10.16 15.00
C ALA A 105 7.01 11.54 15.58
N ARG A 106 6.10 12.52 15.51
CA ARG A 106 6.29 13.85 16.14
C ARG A 106 6.41 13.78 17.66
N ALA A 107 5.74 12.80 18.27
CA ALA A 107 5.83 12.52 19.70
C ALA A 107 7.06 11.67 20.09
N GLY A 108 7.97 11.38 19.14
CA GLY A 108 9.13 10.52 19.34
C GLY A 108 8.80 9.05 19.57
N ARG A 109 7.57 8.63 19.26
CA ARG A 109 7.13 7.23 19.40
C ARG A 109 7.33 6.48 18.09
N HIS A 110 8.07 5.40 18.15
CA HIS A 110 8.32 4.50 17.03
C HIS A 110 7.48 3.24 17.23
N ALA A 111 6.21 3.28 16.80
CA ALA A 111 5.21 2.26 17.12
C ALA A 111 4.85 1.36 15.91
N PHE A 112 5.52 1.52 14.78
CA PHE A 112 5.27 0.73 13.57
C PHE A 112 6.58 0.37 12.86
N ASP A 113 6.55 -0.76 12.19
CA ASP A 113 7.66 -1.27 11.37
C ASP A 113 7.45 -1.01 9.90
N ILE A 114 6.21 -1.22 9.45
CA ILE A 114 5.78 -1.08 8.06
C ILE A 114 4.57 -0.15 7.99
N VAL A 115 4.58 0.73 7.00
CA VAL A 115 3.37 1.45 6.54
C VAL A 115 3.04 1.02 5.11
N GLN A 116 1.80 0.59 4.88
CA GLN A 116 1.25 0.34 3.56
C GLN A 116 0.14 1.35 3.28
N VAL A 117 0.30 2.15 2.24
CA VAL A 117 -0.63 3.19 1.82
C VAL A 117 -0.43 3.49 0.34
N ASP A 118 -1.46 4.03 -0.33
CA ASP A 118 -1.37 4.51 -1.71
C ASP A 118 -0.10 5.37 -1.90
N LEU A 119 0.67 5.09 -2.94
CA LEU A 119 1.96 5.74 -3.18
C LEU A 119 1.85 7.26 -3.30
N SER A 120 0.76 7.77 -3.88
CA SER A 120 0.58 9.22 -4.02
C SER A 120 0.43 9.94 -2.67
N TYR A 121 0.02 9.23 -1.64
CA TYR A 121 -0.07 9.75 -0.27
C TYR A 121 1.18 9.46 0.56
N GLY A 122 1.91 8.40 0.21
CA GLY A 122 3.16 7.99 0.87
C GLY A 122 4.28 9.04 0.79
N TYR A 123 4.19 10.02 -0.13
CA TYR A 123 5.13 11.14 -0.18
C TYR A 123 5.23 11.90 1.16
N GLN A 124 4.16 11.89 1.97
CA GLN A 124 4.13 12.54 3.28
C GLN A 124 5.09 11.86 4.26
N LEU A 125 5.23 10.53 4.19
CA LEU A 125 6.19 9.77 4.99
C LEU A 125 7.62 10.08 4.55
N LEU A 126 7.84 10.19 3.24
CA LEU A 126 9.14 10.56 2.67
C LEU A 126 9.56 11.98 3.10
N ASN A 127 8.66 12.95 2.96
CA ASN A 127 8.90 14.35 3.37
C ASN A 127 9.13 14.50 4.88
N ALA A 128 8.48 13.66 5.69
CA ALA A 128 8.68 13.63 7.13
C ALA A 128 9.94 12.87 7.56
N ASN A 129 10.74 12.32 6.60
CA ASN A 129 11.94 11.53 6.84
C ASN A 129 11.70 10.32 7.77
N LEU A 130 10.56 9.64 7.57
CA LEU A 130 10.13 8.50 8.37
C LEU A 130 10.43 7.15 7.74
N VAL A 131 11.01 7.15 6.54
CA VAL A 131 11.26 5.94 5.75
C VAL A 131 12.72 5.57 5.76
N HIS A 132 13.00 4.27 5.87
CA HIS A 132 14.32 3.68 5.68
C HIS A 132 14.42 3.08 4.27
N PRO A 133 15.47 3.41 3.51
CA PRO A 133 15.66 2.84 2.18
C PRO A 133 16.17 1.40 2.28
N HIS A 134 15.51 0.48 1.56
CA HIS A 134 15.90 -0.91 1.46
C HIS A 134 15.70 -1.41 0.03
N VAL A 135 16.75 -2.00 -0.54
CA VAL A 135 16.69 -2.57 -1.88
C VAL A 135 16.48 -4.08 -1.77
N VAL A 136 15.27 -4.52 -2.11
CA VAL A 136 14.91 -5.94 -2.05
C VAL A 136 15.61 -6.76 -3.14
N VAL A 137 15.83 -8.04 -2.84
CA VAL A 137 16.54 -8.98 -3.74
C VAL A 137 15.84 -9.09 -5.09
N GLU A 138 14.51 -9.21 -5.11
CA GLU A 138 13.70 -9.44 -6.32
C GLU A 138 13.40 -8.16 -7.14
N ARG A 139 13.94 -6.99 -6.75
CA ARG A 139 13.60 -5.68 -7.35
C ARG A 139 13.59 -5.67 -8.88
N ASN A 140 14.56 -6.31 -9.52
CA ASN A 140 14.70 -6.30 -10.98
C ASN A 140 13.58 -7.05 -11.73
N ARG A 141 12.78 -7.83 -10.99
CA ARG A 141 11.60 -8.54 -11.53
C ARG A 141 10.36 -7.66 -11.60
N PHE A 142 10.39 -6.45 -11.03
CA PHE A 142 9.27 -5.53 -11.03
C PHE A 142 9.27 -4.59 -12.24
N PHE A 143 8.09 -4.07 -12.60
CA PHE A 143 7.98 -3.06 -13.64
C PHE A 143 8.66 -1.76 -13.20
N ALA A 144 9.24 -1.03 -14.16
CA ALA A 144 9.77 0.30 -13.90
C ALA A 144 8.66 1.24 -13.37
N GLY A 145 9.01 2.14 -12.46
CA GLY A 145 8.04 3.06 -11.85
C GLY A 145 7.23 2.47 -10.69
N THR A 146 7.36 1.15 -10.41
CA THR A 146 6.68 0.49 -9.29
C THR A 146 7.58 0.27 -8.07
N TYR A 147 8.75 0.85 -8.08
CA TYR A 147 9.71 0.90 -6.97
C TYR A 147 10.59 2.14 -7.09
N ASP A 148 11.12 2.58 -5.97
CA ASP A 148 12.17 3.59 -5.94
C ASP A 148 13.55 2.96 -6.16
N PRO A 149 14.35 3.42 -7.12
CA PRO A 149 15.72 2.91 -7.33
C PRO A 149 16.60 2.97 -6.07
N ALA A 150 16.41 3.98 -5.21
CA ALA A 150 17.12 4.09 -3.94
C ALA A 150 16.53 3.21 -2.81
N GLY A 151 15.37 2.58 -3.05
CA GLY A 151 14.73 1.66 -2.10
C GLY A 151 13.82 2.33 -1.07
N ASN A 152 13.50 3.62 -1.21
CA ASN A 152 12.64 4.30 -0.24
C ASN A 152 11.21 3.75 -0.21
N TRP A 153 10.77 3.11 -1.28
CA TRP A 153 9.45 2.47 -1.37
C TRP A 153 9.41 1.40 -2.46
N HIS A 154 8.47 0.49 -2.31
CA HIS A 154 8.12 -0.52 -3.31
C HIS A 154 6.59 -0.59 -3.45
N SER A 155 6.10 -0.95 -4.62
CA SER A 155 4.69 -1.34 -4.79
C SER A 155 4.49 -2.72 -4.17
N MET A 156 3.72 -2.81 -3.10
CA MET A 156 3.31 -4.09 -2.54
C MET A 156 2.32 -4.80 -3.47
N TYR A 157 1.37 -4.05 -4.02
CA TYR A 157 0.45 -4.41 -5.08
C TYR A 157 -0.07 -3.12 -5.75
N TYR A 158 -0.81 -3.24 -6.83
CA TYR A 158 -1.49 -2.09 -7.41
C TYR A 158 -2.98 -2.36 -7.66
N LEU A 159 -3.73 -1.29 -7.91
CA LEU A 159 -5.09 -1.31 -8.41
C LEU A 159 -5.14 -0.63 -9.76
N THR A 160 -5.77 -1.28 -10.74
CA THR A 160 -5.90 -0.76 -12.10
C THR A 160 -7.07 0.22 -12.17
N THR A 161 -6.85 1.37 -12.79
CA THR A 161 -7.93 2.29 -13.11
C THR A 161 -8.72 1.78 -14.29
N ALA A 162 -10.02 1.56 -14.10
CA ALA A 162 -10.90 0.99 -15.09
C ALA A 162 -12.14 1.86 -15.35
N LEU A 163 -12.69 1.74 -16.54
CA LEU A 163 -14.09 1.98 -16.84
C LEU A 163 -14.86 0.72 -16.47
N ILE A 164 -15.95 0.87 -15.73
CA ILE A 164 -16.91 -0.20 -15.43
C ILE A 164 -18.23 0.07 -16.13
N TYR A 165 -18.94 -0.97 -16.53
CA TYR A 165 -20.27 -0.82 -17.13
C TYR A 165 -21.21 -1.93 -16.68
N ASN A 166 -22.53 -1.63 -16.62
CA ASN A 166 -23.55 -2.60 -16.28
C ASN A 166 -23.90 -3.46 -17.51
N THR A 167 -23.67 -4.77 -17.42
CA THR A 167 -23.86 -5.71 -18.53
C THR A 167 -25.33 -5.99 -18.89
N ASN A 168 -26.29 -5.61 -18.03
CA ASN A 168 -27.71 -5.70 -18.33
C ASN A 168 -28.17 -4.55 -19.24
N SER A 169 -27.49 -3.40 -19.22
CA SER A 169 -27.85 -2.20 -20.00
C SER A 169 -26.88 -1.88 -21.13
N VAL A 170 -25.63 -2.33 -21.03
CA VAL A 170 -24.56 -2.09 -22.01
C VAL A 170 -23.97 -3.41 -22.46
N LYS A 171 -24.18 -3.78 -23.71
CA LYS A 171 -23.54 -4.97 -24.29
C LYS A 171 -22.01 -4.76 -24.39
N PRO A 172 -21.19 -5.82 -24.26
CA PRO A 172 -19.73 -5.68 -24.34
C PRO A 172 -19.23 -5.01 -25.62
N GLU A 173 -19.91 -5.21 -26.73
CA GLU A 173 -19.54 -4.64 -28.03
C GLU A 173 -19.78 -3.13 -28.10
N GLN A 174 -20.75 -2.63 -27.31
CA GLN A 174 -21.18 -1.24 -27.24
C GLN A 174 -20.43 -0.45 -26.18
N ALA A 175 -19.80 -1.13 -25.22
CA ALA A 175 -19.05 -0.48 -24.15
C ALA A 175 -17.87 0.32 -24.73
N PRO A 176 -17.61 1.55 -24.22
CA PRO A 176 -16.50 2.39 -24.66
C PRO A 176 -15.16 1.63 -24.57
N LYS A 177 -14.37 1.71 -25.64
CA LYS A 177 -13.05 1.04 -25.77
C LYS A 177 -11.90 2.05 -25.67
N SER A 178 -12.20 3.33 -25.79
CA SER A 178 -11.27 4.44 -25.69
C SER A 178 -11.89 5.60 -24.92
N TYR A 179 -11.06 6.55 -24.52
CA TYR A 179 -11.57 7.82 -23.96
C TYR A 179 -12.40 8.59 -25.00
N ASP A 180 -12.06 8.57 -26.29
CA ASP A 180 -12.83 9.25 -27.32
C ASP A 180 -14.25 8.69 -27.48
N ASP A 181 -14.46 7.40 -27.25
CA ASP A 181 -15.80 6.77 -27.30
C ASP A 181 -16.74 7.35 -26.23
N LEU A 182 -16.21 7.87 -25.10
CA LEU A 182 -16.99 8.53 -24.05
C LEU A 182 -17.64 9.85 -24.51
N LEU A 183 -17.15 10.43 -25.61
CA LEU A 183 -17.68 11.66 -26.19
C LEU A 183 -18.89 11.41 -27.08
N ALA A 184 -19.24 10.14 -27.35
CA ALA A 184 -20.38 9.82 -28.19
C ALA A 184 -21.72 10.25 -27.52
N PRO A 185 -22.70 10.79 -28.30
CA PRO A 185 -23.94 11.37 -27.76
C PRO A 185 -24.75 10.38 -26.91
N GLN A 186 -24.63 9.09 -27.19
CA GLN A 186 -25.35 8.03 -26.47
C GLN A 186 -24.97 7.93 -24.97
N TRP A 187 -23.80 8.45 -24.56
CA TRP A 187 -23.31 8.43 -23.18
C TRP A 187 -23.63 9.70 -22.41
N LYS A 188 -24.19 10.72 -23.04
CA LYS A 188 -24.55 11.96 -22.40
C LYS A 188 -25.53 11.74 -21.25
N GLY A 189 -25.21 12.22 -20.05
CA GLY A 189 -26.00 12.05 -18.82
C GLY A 189 -25.98 10.63 -18.22
N LYS A 190 -25.12 9.73 -18.74
CA LYS A 190 -25.11 8.31 -18.35
C LYS A 190 -23.80 7.85 -17.68
N MET A 191 -22.96 8.77 -17.27
CA MET A 191 -21.63 8.46 -16.73
C MET A 191 -21.44 8.98 -15.33
N LEU A 192 -20.87 8.13 -14.48
CA LEU A 192 -20.36 8.50 -13.15
C LEU A 192 -18.84 8.69 -13.22
N PHE A 193 -18.34 9.75 -12.60
CA PHE A 193 -16.91 10.01 -12.49
C PHE A 193 -16.56 10.44 -11.07
N ASP A 194 -15.38 10.00 -10.58
CA ASP A 194 -14.87 10.44 -9.28
C ASP A 194 -14.28 11.88 -9.43
N PRO A 195 -14.79 12.87 -8.69
CA PRO A 195 -14.28 14.26 -8.77
C PRO A 195 -12.84 14.41 -8.26
N GLU A 196 -12.30 13.40 -7.59
CA GLU A 196 -10.91 13.38 -7.10
C GLU A 196 -9.93 12.67 -8.04
N ALA A 197 -10.37 12.32 -9.26
CA ALA A 197 -9.55 11.61 -10.24
C ALA A 197 -8.48 12.50 -10.94
N GLY A 198 -7.87 13.43 -10.21
CA GLY A 198 -6.80 14.31 -10.75
C GLY A 198 -5.61 13.54 -11.34
N TYR A 199 -5.37 12.32 -10.91
CA TYR A 199 -4.35 11.44 -11.50
C TYR A 199 -4.65 11.07 -12.97
N ILE A 200 -5.91 11.13 -13.41
CA ILE A 200 -6.29 10.95 -14.83
C ILE A 200 -5.75 12.12 -15.66
N LEU A 201 -5.91 13.36 -15.18
CA LEU A 201 -5.34 14.52 -15.85
C LEU A 201 -3.81 14.38 -15.95
N ALA A 202 -3.14 14.00 -14.86
CA ALA A 202 -1.68 13.81 -14.87
C ALA A 202 -1.25 12.75 -15.89
N ALA A 203 -1.93 11.60 -15.95
CA ALA A 203 -1.65 10.52 -16.88
C ALA A 203 -1.88 10.96 -18.35
N MET A 204 -2.96 11.71 -18.61
CA MET A 204 -3.23 12.25 -19.93
C MET A 204 -2.20 13.31 -20.34
N GLU A 205 -1.80 14.20 -19.42
CA GLU A 205 -0.77 15.20 -19.69
C GLU A 205 0.58 14.56 -20.04
N GLU A 206 0.97 13.50 -19.31
CA GLU A 206 2.21 12.76 -19.59
C GLU A 206 2.13 12.03 -20.93
N SER A 207 1.00 11.39 -21.25
CA SER A 207 0.87 10.54 -22.43
C SER A 207 0.52 11.31 -23.70
N TRP A 208 -0.27 12.38 -23.62
CA TRP A 208 -0.82 13.10 -24.79
C TRP A 208 -0.31 14.52 -24.93
N GLY A 209 0.33 15.06 -23.87
CA GLY A 209 0.64 16.48 -23.73
C GLY A 209 -0.52 17.26 -23.11
N LYS A 210 -0.16 18.32 -22.39
CA LYS A 210 -1.09 19.14 -21.57
C LYS A 210 -2.25 19.71 -22.37
N GLU A 211 -1.98 20.31 -23.53
CA GLU A 211 -3.00 20.96 -24.36
C GLU A 211 -4.08 19.97 -24.80
N LYS A 212 -3.67 18.80 -25.28
CA LYS A 212 -4.58 17.73 -25.72
C LYS A 212 -5.38 17.17 -24.54
N ALA A 213 -4.76 16.96 -23.40
CA ALA A 213 -5.42 16.46 -22.19
C ALA A 213 -6.52 17.43 -21.72
N VAL A 214 -6.21 18.72 -21.61
CA VAL A 214 -7.17 19.76 -21.21
C VAL A 214 -8.30 19.89 -22.24
N ALA A 215 -7.99 19.91 -23.53
CA ALA A 215 -9.00 19.98 -24.60
C ALA A 215 -9.95 18.78 -24.58
N TYR A 216 -9.42 17.56 -24.34
CA TYR A 216 -10.23 16.35 -24.21
C TYR A 216 -11.17 16.43 -23.00
N LEU A 217 -10.66 16.74 -21.80
CA LEU A 217 -11.47 16.82 -20.59
C LEU A 217 -12.51 17.94 -20.68
N THR A 218 -12.21 19.07 -21.34
CA THR A 218 -13.18 20.13 -21.62
C THR A 218 -14.31 19.65 -22.54
N ARG A 219 -14.04 18.77 -23.49
CA ARG A 219 -15.09 18.14 -24.32
C ARG A 219 -15.90 17.13 -23.49
N LEU A 220 -15.22 16.32 -22.67
CA LEU A 220 -15.86 15.32 -21.82
C LEU A 220 -16.79 15.96 -20.77
N SER A 221 -16.46 17.14 -20.23
CA SER A 221 -17.30 17.86 -19.27
C SER A 221 -18.69 18.24 -19.84
N LYS A 222 -18.84 18.31 -21.16
CA LYS A 222 -20.11 18.60 -21.84
C LYS A 222 -21.03 17.38 -21.96
N GLN A 223 -20.61 16.22 -21.42
CA GLN A 223 -21.37 14.96 -21.45
C GLN A 223 -22.35 14.81 -20.27
N ASP A 224 -22.65 15.89 -19.52
CA ASP A 224 -23.56 15.88 -18.36
C ASP A 224 -23.17 14.75 -17.35
N ILE A 225 -21.94 14.78 -16.92
CA ILE A 225 -21.36 13.77 -16.02
C ILE A 225 -21.90 13.97 -14.60
N THR A 226 -22.33 12.88 -13.96
CA THR A 226 -22.64 12.86 -12.54
C THR A 226 -21.38 12.52 -11.73
N TYR A 227 -21.07 13.34 -10.73
CA TYR A 227 -19.90 13.15 -9.89
C TYR A 227 -20.27 12.40 -8.59
N ARG A 228 -19.54 11.33 -8.30
CA ARG A 228 -19.66 10.54 -7.07
C ARG A 228 -18.29 10.21 -6.52
N ARG A 229 -18.04 10.62 -5.29
CA ARG A 229 -16.82 10.29 -4.58
C ARG A 229 -16.87 8.86 -4.06
N GLY A 230 -15.79 8.10 -4.30
CA GLY A 230 -15.60 6.75 -3.77
C GLY A 230 -15.96 5.63 -4.74
N GLY A 231 -14.95 4.88 -5.16
CA GLY A 231 -15.06 3.82 -6.16
C GLY A 231 -16.01 2.68 -5.79
N THR A 232 -16.11 2.30 -4.50
CA THR A 232 -17.03 1.26 -4.04
C THR A 232 -18.50 1.68 -4.22
N LEU A 233 -18.83 2.91 -3.84
CA LEU A 233 -20.19 3.45 -4.02
C LEU A 233 -20.54 3.54 -5.51
N THR A 234 -19.62 4.07 -6.34
CA THR A 234 -19.81 4.14 -7.79
C THR A 234 -20.02 2.74 -8.38
N THR A 235 -19.25 1.74 -7.94
CA THR A 235 -19.45 0.34 -8.37
C THR A 235 -20.84 -0.18 -8.01
N GLN A 236 -21.34 0.10 -6.81
CA GLN A 236 -22.69 -0.31 -6.39
C GLN A 236 -23.78 0.34 -7.25
N VAL A 237 -23.67 1.64 -7.51
CA VAL A 237 -24.62 2.40 -8.35
C VAL A 237 -24.64 1.88 -9.80
N VAL A 238 -23.47 1.57 -10.36
CA VAL A 238 -23.39 0.95 -11.69
C VAL A 238 -23.95 -0.48 -11.66
N SER A 239 -23.65 -1.25 -10.61
CA SER A 239 -24.19 -2.62 -10.46
C SER A 239 -25.72 -2.66 -10.37
N SER A 240 -26.35 -1.68 -9.72
CA SER A 240 -27.81 -1.58 -9.62
C SER A 240 -28.49 -1.21 -10.94
N GLY A 241 -27.74 -0.66 -11.91
CA GLY A 241 -28.24 -0.20 -13.20
C GLY A 241 -28.76 1.25 -13.20
N GLU A 242 -28.63 1.98 -12.09
CA GLU A 242 -28.97 3.41 -12.02
C GLU A 242 -28.13 4.22 -13.02
N TYR A 243 -26.84 3.89 -13.14
CA TYR A 243 -25.97 4.42 -14.18
C TYR A 243 -25.31 3.29 -14.97
N PRO A 244 -25.28 3.40 -16.30
CA PRO A 244 -24.69 2.34 -17.12
C PRO A 244 -23.17 2.31 -17.10
N ILE A 245 -22.50 3.42 -16.78
CA ILE A 245 -21.03 3.54 -16.83
C ILE A 245 -20.48 4.28 -15.59
N GLY A 246 -19.36 3.74 -15.06
CA GLY A 246 -18.49 4.39 -14.07
C GLY A 246 -17.06 4.52 -14.59
N ILE A 247 -16.45 5.69 -14.42
CA ILE A 247 -15.11 6.02 -14.92
C ILE A 247 -14.16 6.22 -13.75
N ALA A 248 -12.89 5.84 -13.92
CA ALA A 248 -11.80 5.98 -12.94
C ALA A 248 -12.00 5.14 -11.66
N ILE A 249 -12.49 3.93 -11.81
CA ILE A 249 -12.81 3.01 -10.71
C ILE A 249 -11.64 2.02 -10.50
N ASN A 250 -11.49 1.53 -9.27
CA ASN A 250 -10.55 0.46 -8.95
C ASN A 250 -11.06 -0.87 -9.52
N GLY A 251 -10.46 -1.34 -10.60
CA GLY A 251 -10.90 -2.49 -11.37
C GLY A 251 -10.97 -3.76 -10.54
N GLU A 252 -9.90 -4.11 -9.83
CA GLU A 252 -9.80 -5.34 -9.04
C GLU A 252 -10.86 -5.39 -7.92
N THR A 253 -11.11 -4.26 -7.27
CA THR A 253 -12.17 -4.16 -6.25
C THR A 253 -13.55 -4.41 -6.87
N SER A 254 -13.81 -3.82 -8.04
CA SER A 254 -15.08 -4.02 -8.75
C SER A 254 -15.22 -5.44 -9.31
N ALA A 255 -14.12 -6.06 -9.75
CA ALA A 255 -14.13 -7.45 -10.20
C ALA A 255 -14.45 -8.44 -9.08
N ALA A 256 -13.99 -8.17 -7.85
CA ALA A 256 -14.37 -8.95 -6.68
C ALA A 256 -15.88 -8.83 -6.36
N ILE A 257 -16.51 -7.71 -6.70
CA ILE A 257 -17.97 -7.52 -6.61
C ILE A 257 -18.69 -8.28 -7.72
N ARG A 258 -18.14 -8.30 -8.96
CA ARG A 258 -18.64 -9.10 -10.09
C ARG A 258 -18.65 -10.60 -9.75
N GLU A 259 -17.63 -11.12 -9.11
CA GLU A 259 -17.57 -12.54 -8.68
C GLU A 259 -18.70 -12.92 -7.70
N LYS A 260 -19.27 -11.93 -7.01
CA LYS A 260 -20.45 -12.12 -6.15
C LYS A 260 -21.78 -11.99 -6.90
N GLY A 261 -21.74 -11.95 -8.24
CA GLY A 261 -22.92 -11.94 -9.09
C GLY A 261 -23.34 -10.56 -9.63
N ALA A 262 -22.57 -9.49 -9.36
CA ALA A 262 -22.91 -8.17 -9.91
C ALA A 262 -22.74 -8.15 -11.44
N PRO A 263 -23.70 -7.54 -12.21
CA PRO A 263 -23.65 -7.49 -13.67
C PRO A 263 -22.67 -6.41 -14.15
N LEU A 264 -21.37 -6.66 -14.00
CA LEU A 264 -20.30 -5.70 -14.32
C LEU A 264 -19.39 -6.23 -15.44
N GLY A 265 -19.11 -5.35 -16.41
CA GLY A 265 -18.03 -5.47 -17.36
C GLY A 265 -16.97 -4.39 -17.16
N PHE A 266 -15.77 -4.59 -17.72
CA PHE A 266 -14.62 -3.71 -17.52
C PHE A 266 -13.92 -3.34 -18.81
N ARG A 267 -13.32 -2.15 -18.83
CA ARG A 267 -12.34 -1.73 -19.84
C ARG A 267 -11.19 -0.99 -19.15
N VAL A 268 -9.98 -1.32 -19.51
CA VAL A 268 -8.81 -0.46 -19.21
C VAL A 268 -8.61 0.41 -20.43
N LEU A 269 -8.75 1.73 -20.24
CA LEU A 269 -8.58 2.70 -21.32
C LEU A 269 -7.13 3.17 -21.39
N ALA A 270 -6.62 3.49 -22.57
CA ALA A 270 -5.27 4.02 -22.75
C ALA A 270 -5.22 5.55 -22.56
N PRO A 271 -4.32 6.09 -21.70
CA PRO A 271 -3.27 5.38 -21.01
C PRO A 271 -3.78 4.46 -19.91
N ALA A 272 -3.20 3.25 -19.83
CA ALA A 272 -3.49 2.28 -18.78
C ALA A 272 -2.83 2.72 -17.47
N ILE A 273 -3.64 3.08 -16.49
CA ILE A 273 -3.19 3.70 -15.24
C ILE A 273 -3.26 2.69 -14.10
N VAL A 274 -2.17 2.56 -13.35
CA VAL A 274 -2.15 1.79 -12.10
C VAL A 274 -1.87 2.70 -10.91
N LYS A 275 -2.51 2.38 -9.78
CA LYS A 275 -2.33 3.03 -8.50
C LYS A 275 -1.69 2.04 -7.52
N PRO A 276 -0.37 2.11 -7.33
CA PRO A 276 0.30 1.23 -6.39
C PRO A 276 -0.04 1.56 -4.95
N GLU A 277 -0.22 0.51 -4.17
CA GLU A 277 -0.19 0.54 -2.73
C GLU A 277 1.25 0.32 -2.29
N GLY A 278 1.84 1.36 -1.74
CA GLY A 278 3.25 1.41 -1.39
C GLY A 278 3.56 0.71 -0.08
N LEU A 279 4.68 0.03 -0.06
CA LEU A 279 5.32 -0.51 1.14
C LEU A 279 6.44 0.44 1.56
N PHE A 280 6.34 0.98 2.78
CA PHE A 280 7.31 1.87 3.38
C PHE A 280 7.84 1.25 4.67
N ILE A 281 9.16 1.07 4.77
CA ILE A 281 9.82 0.55 5.96
C ILE A 281 10.10 1.74 6.89
N ALA A 282 9.72 1.63 8.16
CA ALA A 282 9.94 2.70 9.11
C ALA A 282 11.45 2.93 9.38
N LYS A 283 11.87 4.19 9.39
CA LYS A 283 13.28 4.57 9.65
C LYS A 283 13.76 4.11 11.03
N ASN A 284 12.89 4.18 12.01
CA ASN A 284 13.17 3.77 13.38
C ASN A 284 12.22 2.63 13.77
N ALA A 285 12.12 1.60 12.91
CA ALA A 285 11.30 0.43 13.19
C ALA A 285 11.73 -0.22 14.52
N PRO A 286 10.79 -0.50 15.43
CA PRO A 286 11.10 -1.20 16.68
C PRO A 286 11.59 -2.63 16.43
N HIS A 287 11.21 -3.26 15.31
CA HIS A 287 11.57 -4.63 14.94
C HIS A 287 12.25 -4.66 13.56
N PRO A 288 13.50 -4.14 13.44
CA PRO A 288 14.15 -3.91 12.15
C PRO A 288 14.40 -5.17 11.34
N HIS A 289 14.72 -6.31 11.97
CA HIS A 289 14.90 -7.57 11.25
C HIS A 289 13.56 -8.09 10.71
N ALA A 290 12.49 -8.02 11.50
CA ALA A 290 11.16 -8.44 11.08
C ALA A 290 10.62 -7.54 9.95
N ALA A 291 10.87 -6.22 10.03
CA ALA A 291 10.48 -5.27 8.99
C ALA A 291 11.14 -5.59 7.64
N LEU A 292 12.46 -5.80 7.64
CA LEU A 292 13.22 -6.12 6.43
C LEU A 292 12.88 -7.52 5.90
N LEU A 293 12.71 -8.51 6.78
CA LEU A 293 12.28 -9.86 6.40
C LEU A 293 10.89 -9.85 5.74
N PHE A 294 9.96 -9.09 6.31
CA PHE A 294 8.62 -8.95 5.74
C PHE A 294 8.67 -8.28 4.37
N ALA A 295 9.47 -7.22 4.19
CA ALA A 295 9.63 -6.56 2.91
C ALA A 295 10.19 -7.51 1.84
N GLU A 296 11.23 -8.28 2.16
CA GLU A 296 11.79 -9.29 1.25
C GLU A 296 10.74 -10.37 0.90
N TRP A 297 9.97 -10.82 1.88
CA TRP A 297 8.97 -11.86 1.66
C TRP A 297 7.76 -11.37 0.89
N VAL A 298 7.17 -10.21 1.25
CA VAL A 298 5.94 -9.73 0.59
C VAL A 298 6.19 -9.34 -0.87
N LEU A 299 7.44 -9.05 -1.22
CA LEU A 299 7.88 -8.78 -2.59
C LEU A 299 8.51 -10.00 -3.28
N SER A 300 8.49 -11.17 -2.64
CA SER A 300 8.88 -12.45 -3.27
C SER A 300 7.82 -12.96 -4.24
N GLU A 301 8.21 -13.88 -5.13
CA GLU A 301 7.28 -14.53 -6.07
C GLU A 301 6.11 -15.22 -5.38
N GLU A 302 6.36 -15.88 -4.23
CA GLU A 302 5.33 -16.55 -3.42
C GLU A 302 4.23 -15.58 -3.00
N ALA A 303 4.60 -14.48 -2.34
CA ALA A 303 3.64 -13.51 -1.83
C ALA A 303 3.00 -12.70 -2.95
N GLN A 304 3.74 -12.33 -3.99
CA GLN A 304 3.21 -11.62 -5.16
C GLN A 304 2.23 -12.48 -5.95
N SER A 305 2.49 -13.79 -6.09
CA SER A 305 1.54 -14.73 -6.67
C SER A 305 0.26 -14.84 -5.83
N PHE A 306 0.39 -14.92 -4.50
CA PHE A 306 -0.74 -14.96 -3.58
C PHE A 306 -1.59 -13.68 -3.65
N LEU A 307 -0.95 -12.51 -3.62
CA LEU A 307 -1.63 -11.22 -3.77
C LEU A 307 -2.43 -11.16 -5.08
N ALA A 308 -1.83 -11.62 -6.17
CA ALA A 308 -2.44 -11.54 -7.49
C ALA A 308 -3.53 -12.60 -7.72
N THR A 309 -3.32 -13.86 -7.32
CA THR A 309 -4.23 -14.96 -7.64
C THR A 309 -5.27 -15.21 -6.57
N THR A 310 -4.92 -15.05 -5.29
CA THR A 310 -5.82 -15.30 -4.16
C THR A 310 -6.55 -14.05 -3.73
N LEU A 311 -5.84 -12.93 -3.53
CA LEU A 311 -6.45 -11.68 -3.12
C LEU A 311 -6.93 -10.83 -4.31
N GLY A 312 -6.61 -11.20 -5.54
CA GLY A 312 -7.05 -10.52 -6.76
C GLY A 312 -6.48 -9.10 -6.90
N LYS A 313 -5.30 -8.85 -6.36
CA LYS A 313 -4.59 -7.56 -6.52
C LYS A 313 -3.76 -7.55 -7.80
N GLY A 314 -3.46 -6.36 -8.32
CA GLY A 314 -2.46 -6.24 -9.37
C GLY A 314 -1.05 -6.44 -8.82
N SER A 315 -0.26 -7.33 -9.42
CA SER A 315 1.15 -7.50 -9.05
C SER A 315 2.04 -6.71 -9.99
N ALA A 316 2.96 -5.93 -9.41
CA ALA A 316 3.98 -5.23 -10.17
C ALA A 316 5.14 -6.15 -10.63
N MET A 317 5.16 -7.41 -10.21
CA MET A 317 6.15 -8.40 -10.64
C MET A 317 5.85 -8.88 -12.05
N LYS A 318 6.84 -8.79 -12.93
CA LYS A 318 6.75 -9.24 -14.33
C LYS A 318 6.40 -10.72 -14.39
N GLY A 319 5.42 -11.07 -15.22
CA GLY A 319 4.97 -12.45 -15.41
C GLY A 319 4.03 -12.98 -14.33
N ALA A 320 3.70 -12.20 -13.30
CA ALA A 320 2.69 -12.59 -12.33
C ALA A 320 1.32 -12.74 -12.99
N ARG A 321 0.59 -13.82 -12.66
CA ARG A 321 -0.75 -14.06 -13.20
C ARG A 321 -1.79 -13.34 -12.35
N SER A 322 -2.66 -12.56 -12.99
CA SER A 322 -3.80 -11.96 -12.30
C SER A 322 -4.96 -12.95 -12.17
N ARG A 323 -5.65 -12.92 -11.02
CA ARG A 323 -6.98 -13.56 -10.85
C ARG A 323 -7.99 -13.01 -11.85
N PHE A 324 -7.92 -11.70 -12.10
CA PHE A 324 -8.81 -11.00 -13.01
C PHE A 324 -8.08 -10.68 -14.31
N LYS A 325 -8.34 -11.50 -15.34
CA LYS A 325 -7.69 -11.38 -16.66
C LYS A 325 -7.88 -10.00 -17.30
N ASP A 326 -8.99 -9.31 -16.97
CA ASP A 326 -9.28 -7.96 -17.44
C ASP A 326 -8.18 -6.95 -17.05
N PHE A 327 -7.41 -7.23 -15.99
CA PHE A 327 -6.38 -6.35 -15.43
C PHE A 327 -4.95 -6.91 -15.49
N GLN A 328 -4.74 -7.93 -16.32
CA GLN A 328 -3.39 -8.39 -16.63
C GLN A 328 -2.80 -7.50 -17.72
N ILE A 329 -2.27 -6.36 -17.32
CA ILE A 329 -1.83 -5.27 -18.20
C ILE A 329 -0.35 -4.91 -17.97
N ASN A 330 0.23 -4.25 -18.97
CA ASN A 330 1.44 -3.43 -18.79
C ASN A 330 0.97 -1.98 -18.60
N PRO A 331 1.26 -1.33 -17.48
CA PRO A 331 0.79 0.03 -17.25
C PRO A 331 1.54 1.04 -18.14
N ASP A 332 0.81 2.02 -18.68
CA ASP A 332 1.37 3.18 -19.37
C ASP A 332 1.73 4.29 -18.38
N PHE A 333 0.99 4.36 -17.25
CA PHE A 333 1.19 5.35 -16.21
C PHE A 333 1.09 4.74 -14.82
N VAL A 334 2.09 5.05 -13.98
CA VAL A 334 2.14 4.60 -12.58
C VAL A 334 2.01 5.80 -11.66
N VAL A 335 0.95 5.85 -10.87
CA VAL A 335 0.77 6.88 -9.84
C VAL A 335 1.88 6.75 -8.80
N SER A 336 2.69 7.78 -8.63
CA SER A 336 3.91 7.77 -7.83
C SER A 336 3.90 8.80 -6.69
N PRO A 337 4.81 8.72 -5.71
CA PRO A 337 4.95 9.77 -4.70
C PRO A 337 5.27 11.15 -5.29
N LYS A 338 5.95 11.22 -6.43
CA LYS A 338 6.21 12.47 -7.14
C LYS A 338 4.91 13.14 -7.58
N LEU A 339 3.94 12.36 -8.09
CA LEU A 339 2.60 12.88 -8.38
C LEU A 339 1.92 13.32 -7.07
N GLY A 340 2.07 12.56 -5.98
CA GLY A 340 1.47 12.85 -4.69
C GLY A 340 1.76 14.26 -4.18
N ALA A 341 2.99 14.74 -4.36
CA ALA A 341 3.38 16.09 -3.97
C ALA A 341 2.54 17.20 -4.69
N ASN A 342 2.00 16.89 -5.86
CA ASN A 342 1.19 17.80 -6.68
C ASN A 342 -0.27 17.35 -6.82
N LEU A 343 -0.67 16.27 -6.17
CA LEU A 343 -1.97 15.63 -6.39
C LEU A 343 -3.15 16.58 -6.12
N GLN A 344 -3.08 17.38 -5.06
CA GLN A 344 -4.13 18.34 -4.74
C GLN A 344 -4.32 19.39 -5.85
N LYS A 345 -3.21 19.83 -6.45
CA LYS A 345 -3.27 20.74 -7.60
C LYS A 345 -3.92 20.04 -8.80
N TYR A 346 -3.55 18.81 -9.11
CA TYR A 346 -4.18 18.03 -10.18
C TYR A 346 -5.67 17.80 -9.94
N ILE A 347 -6.08 17.53 -8.70
CA ILE A 347 -7.50 17.41 -8.35
C ILE A 347 -8.25 18.73 -8.57
N GLN A 348 -7.69 19.85 -8.14
CA GLN A 348 -8.29 21.18 -8.34
C GLN A 348 -8.39 21.54 -9.84
N ASP A 349 -7.31 21.32 -10.59
CA ASP A 349 -7.29 21.58 -12.03
C ASP A 349 -8.30 20.68 -12.76
N PHE A 350 -8.35 19.40 -12.41
CA PHE A 350 -9.33 18.44 -12.95
C PHE A 350 -10.77 18.90 -12.67
N ARG A 351 -11.09 19.24 -11.42
CA ARG A 351 -12.42 19.74 -11.03
C ARG A 351 -12.78 21.00 -11.81
N LYS A 352 -11.87 21.95 -11.92
CA LYS A 352 -12.07 23.18 -12.67
C LYS A 352 -12.36 22.91 -14.16
N ILE A 353 -11.60 22.02 -14.81
CA ILE A 353 -11.78 21.68 -16.23
C ILE A 353 -13.10 20.93 -16.44
N MET A 354 -13.41 20.00 -15.54
CA MET A 354 -14.58 19.14 -15.65
C MET A 354 -15.87 19.78 -15.13
N GLY A 355 -15.81 20.93 -14.44
CA GLY A 355 -16.97 21.49 -13.75
C GLY A 355 -17.45 20.64 -12.57
N ALA A 356 -16.54 19.87 -11.96
CA ALA A 356 -16.85 18.99 -10.83
C ALA A 356 -16.90 19.77 -9.51
N PRO A 357 -17.75 19.33 -8.54
CA PRO A 357 -17.89 19.96 -7.23
C PRO A 357 -16.65 19.84 -6.33
#